data_527d4cf27687a1e052f575988500fb3f
#
_entry.id   527d4cf27687a1e052f575988500fb3f
#
_cell.length_a   1.000
_cell.length_b   1.000
_cell.length_c   1.000
_cell.angle_alpha   90.00
_cell.angle_beta   90.00
_cell.angle_gamma   90.00
#
_symmetry.space_group_name_H-M   'P 1'
#
loop_
_entity.id
_entity.type
_entity.pdbx_description
1 polymer ?
#
loop_
_entity_poly.entity_id
_entity_poly.type
_entity_poly.pdbx_seq_one_letter_code
_entity_poly.pdbx_strand_id
1 'polypeptide(L)'
;MTDTPQAPQGNPGDIINWPMLKVHYRTDPEAIAALLPPGITVGSEPNVNLTVYNFPVPDVPEYGIVTTVNADFNGVQGEYTLGYGIDQESAIFISQETNGQPKYPAEIDYHRIGPMVRARCTHQGYTFLEFEGVSEGSAGPQPEWEQNEWWIKVSRAVSIGGPATGYDFPPHVVHVKSKYGTAWQESVQGKLTLRDSPWDPLSTKLPMRENCRHIYGGLYSLTDRSLCLRP
;
A
#
# COMPACT_ATOMS: atom_id res chain seq x y z
N MET A 1 -2.44 29.13 30.84
CA MET A 1 -3.40 28.19 30.17
C MET A 1 -2.61 27.56 29.03
N THR A 2 -2.21 26.30 29.19
CA THR A 2 -1.52 25.57 28.12
C THR A 2 -2.60 25.13 27.15
N ASP A 3 -2.59 25.71 25.94
CA ASP A 3 -3.41 25.21 24.84
C ASP A 3 -3.05 23.75 24.61
N THR A 4 -3.95 22.86 25.01
CA THR A 4 -3.86 21.44 24.62
C THR A 4 -4.07 21.42 23.11
N PRO A 5 -3.14 20.85 22.31
CA PRO A 5 -3.34 20.76 20.89
C PRO A 5 -4.66 20.03 20.62
N GLN A 6 -5.62 20.71 20.03
CA GLN A 6 -6.87 20.09 19.66
C GLN A 6 -6.59 19.16 18.48
N ALA A 7 -7.03 17.90 18.59
CA ALA A 7 -6.93 16.96 17.49
C ALA A 7 -7.59 17.57 16.23
N PRO A 8 -7.02 17.37 15.03
CA PRO A 8 -7.62 17.87 13.81
C PRO A 8 -9.08 17.43 13.73
N GLN A 9 -9.96 18.38 13.51
CA GLN A 9 -11.38 18.09 13.27
C GLN A 9 -11.49 17.66 11.81
N GLY A 10 -11.70 16.35 11.58
CA GLY A 10 -11.88 15.79 10.24
C GLY A 10 -13.31 15.95 9.74
N ASN A 11 -13.47 15.86 8.42
CA ASN A 11 -14.77 15.71 7.79
C ASN A 11 -15.19 14.23 7.78
N PRO A 12 -16.48 13.91 7.59
CA PRO A 12 -16.90 12.51 7.39
C PRO A 12 -16.10 11.83 6.27
N GLY A 13 -15.45 10.72 6.59
CA GLY A 13 -14.58 9.99 5.66
C GLY A 13 -13.08 10.31 5.77
N ASP A 14 -12.68 11.34 6.53
CA ASP A 14 -11.29 11.58 6.85
C ASP A 14 -10.77 10.52 7.83
N ILE A 15 -9.53 10.10 7.61
CA ILE A 15 -8.85 9.15 8.47
C ILE A 15 -7.74 9.88 9.19
N ILE A 16 -7.81 9.90 10.51
CA ILE A 16 -6.87 10.62 11.37
C ILE A 16 -6.06 9.61 12.19
N ASN A 17 -4.76 9.89 12.34
CA ASN A 17 -3.84 9.04 13.09
C ASN A 17 -3.76 7.58 12.61
N TRP A 18 -3.58 7.42 11.34
CA TRP A 18 -3.37 6.12 10.71
C TRP A 18 -1.90 5.69 10.87
N PRO A 19 -1.55 4.86 11.87
CA PRO A 19 -0.16 4.44 12.07
C PRO A 19 0.31 3.56 10.93
N MET A 20 1.45 3.91 10.33
CA MET A 20 2.03 3.11 9.28
C MET A 20 3.56 3.12 9.29
N LEU A 21 4.12 1.99 8.90
CA LEU A 21 5.52 1.83 8.55
C LEU A 21 5.62 1.85 7.03
N LYS A 22 6.33 2.84 6.49
CA LYS A 22 6.65 2.89 5.06
C LYS A 22 8.09 2.49 4.83
N VAL A 23 8.28 1.57 3.91
CA VAL A 23 9.59 1.08 3.47
C VAL A 23 9.69 1.27 1.97
N HIS A 24 10.72 1.98 1.52
CA HIS A 24 10.98 2.21 0.09
C HIS A 24 12.34 1.63 -0.27
N TYR A 25 12.42 0.92 -1.37
CA TYR A 25 13.68 0.43 -1.92
C TYR A 25 13.66 0.45 -3.45
N ARG A 26 14.85 0.51 -4.05
CA ARG A 26 15.01 0.43 -5.51
C ARG A 26 15.14 -1.02 -5.95
N THR A 27 14.55 -1.30 -7.12
CA THR A 27 14.67 -2.58 -7.82
C THR A 27 15.04 -2.34 -9.29
N ASP A 28 15.11 -3.41 -10.06
CA ASP A 28 15.36 -3.32 -11.50
C ASP A 28 14.10 -2.81 -12.23
N PRO A 29 14.20 -1.81 -13.13
CA PRO A 29 13.03 -1.31 -13.85
C PRO A 29 12.37 -2.39 -14.72
N GLU A 30 13.14 -3.32 -15.29
CA GLU A 30 12.63 -4.46 -16.05
C GLU A 30 11.80 -5.41 -15.18
N ALA A 31 12.16 -5.56 -13.90
CA ALA A 31 11.41 -6.37 -12.94
C ALA A 31 10.03 -5.75 -12.66
N ILE A 32 9.96 -4.42 -12.53
CA ILE A 32 8.69 -3.70 -12.41
C ILE A 32 7.89 -3.84 -13.70
N ALA A 33 8.50 -3.58 -14.87
CA ALA A 33 7.82 -3.64 -16.16
C ALA A 33 7.15 -4.99 -16.42
N ALA A 34 7.78 -6.09 -15.96
CA ALA A 34 7.22 -7.45 -16.09
C ALA A 34 5.94 -7.69 -15.28
N LEU A 35 5.63 -6.84 -14.30
CA LEU A 35 4.47 -6.94 -13.42
C LEU A 35 3.37 -5.93 -13.77
N LEU A 36 3.68 -4.93 -14.60
CA LEU A 36 2.70 -3.90 -14.96
C LEU A 36 1.73 -4.39 -16.03
N PRO A 37 0.44 -4.06 -15.92
CA PRO A 37 -0.54 -4.38 -16.94
C PRO A 37 -0.35 -3.51 -18.18
N PRO A 38 -0.89 -3.93 -19.35
CA PRO A 38 -0.84 -3.12 -20.57
C PRO A 38 -1.36 -1.70 -20.36
N GLY A 39 -0.61 -0.71 -20.87
CA GLY A 39 -0.95 0.71 -20.78
C GLY A 39 -0.38 1.44 -19.56
N ILE A 40 0.14 0.72 -18.58
CA ILE A 40 0.89 1.31 -17.46
C ILE A 40 2.38 1.03 -17.68
N THR A 41 3.22 2.02 -17.48
CA THR A 41 4.67 1.91 -17.66
C THR A 41 5.42 2.20 -16.35
N VAL A 42 6.69 1.86 -16.30
CA VAL A 42 7.54 2.12 -15.13
C VAL A 42 7.64 3.63 -14.88
N GLY A 43 7.55 4.04 -13.64
CA GLY A 43 7.74 5.43 -13.23
C GLY A 43 9.19 5.91 -13.40
N SER A 44 9.42 7.20 -13.18
CA SER A 44 10.73 7.82 -13.31
C SER A 44 11.80 7.21 -12.40
N GLU A 45 11.38 6.71 -11.24
CA GLU A 45 12.23 6.01 -10.28
C GLU A 45 11.71 4.58 -10.08
N PRO A 46 12.52 3.53 -10.25
CA PRO A 46 12.08 2.14 -10.12
C PRO A 46 11.99 1.71 -8.65
N ASN A 47 11.11 2.36 -7.90
CA ASN A 47 10.92 2.08 -6.49
C ASN A 47 9.80 1.09 -6.23
N VAL A 48 10.00 0.25 -5.23
CA VAL A 48 8.99 -0.54 -4.56
C VAL A 48 8.65 0.14 -3.24
N ASN A 49 7.36 0.31 -2.98
CA ASN A 49 6.87 0.91 -1.76
C ASN A 49 6.06 -0.12 -0.99
N LEU A 50 6.46 -0.39 0.24
CA LEU A 50 5.77 -1.28 1.16
C LEU A 50 5.21 -0.44 2.29
N THR A 51 3.91 -0.55 2.56
CA THR A 51 3.26 0.17 3.65
C THR A 51 2.56 -0.83 4.54
N VAL A 52 3.10 -1.07 5.74
CA VAL A 52 2.41 -1.85 6.78
C VAL A 52 1.66 -0.88 7.68
N TYR A 53 0.40 -1.15 7.95
CA TYR A 53 -0.46 -0.20 8.63
C TYR A 53 -1.45 -0.86 9.60
N ASN A 54 -1.97 -0.04 10.51
CA ASN A 54 -3.15 -0.32 11.31
C ASN A 54 -4.20 0.76 11.00
N PHE A 55 -5.24 0.38 10.29
CA PHE A 55 -6.32 1.26 9.89
C PHE A 55 -7.40 1.29 10.99
N PRO A 56 -7.70 2.46 11.57
CA PRO A 56 -8.62 2.55 12.71
C PRO A 56 -10.08 2.47 12.24
N VAL A 57 -10.50 1.32 11.77
CA VAL A 57 -11.92 1.04 11.50
C VAL A 57 -12.62 0.88 12.84
N PRO A 58 -13.78 1.54 13.05
CA PRO A 58 -14.57 1.34 14.26
C PRO A 58 -14.86 -0.14 14.52
N ASP A 59 -14.74 -0.55 15.77
CA ASP A 59 -15.01 -1.88 16.32
C ASP A 59 -13.97 -2.96 15.99
N VAL A 60 -13.42 -3.01 14.79
CA VAL A 60 -12.41 -4.01 14.38
C VAL A 60 -11.34 -3.35 13.53
N PRO A 61 -10.17 -2.97 14.08
CA PRO A 61 -9.10 -2.35 13.30
C PRO A 61 -8.62 -3.30 12.19
N GLU A 62 -8.37 -2.74 10.99
CA GLU A 62 -7.78 -3.47 9.87
C GLU A 62 -6.25 -3.35 9.94
N TYR A 63 -5.55 -4.48 10.00
CA TYR A 63 -4.12 -4.52 9.77
C TYR A 63 -3.83 -4.92 8.34
N GLY A 64 -2.87 -4.26 7.72
CA GLY A 64 -2.59 -4.51 6.32
C GLY A 64 -1.16 -4.22 5.88
N ILE A 65 -0.86 -4.75 4.72
CA ILE A 65 0.33 -4.46 3.91
C ILE A 65 -0.08 -4.06 2.51
N VAL A 66 0.36 -2.89 2.06
CA VAL A 66 0.22 -2.47 0.66
C VAL A 66 1.57 -2.59 -0.01
N THR A 67 1.58 -3.22 -1.17
CA THR A 67 2.75 -3.29 -2.05
C THR A 67 2.44 -2.52 -3.32
N THR A 68 3.18 -1.43 -3.56
CA THR A 68 3.07 -0.66 -4.80
C THR A 68 4.42 -0.53 -5.48
N VAL A 69 4.40 -0.19 -6.75
CA VAL A 69 5.58 0.18 -7.53
C VAL A 69 5.34 1.53 -8.20
N ASN A 70 6.40 2.33 -8.33
CA ASN A 70 6.28 3.59 -9.05
C ASN A 70 5.99 3.32 -10.53
N ALA A 71 4.99 3.99 -11.05
CA ALA A 71 4.47 3.77 -12.40
C ALA A 71 3.99 5.08 -13.03
N ASP A 72 3.82 5.04 -14.35
CA ASP A 72 3.23 6.12 -15.14
C ASP A 72 2.01 5.59 -15.90
N PHE A 73 0.93 6.36 -15.88
CA PHE A 73 -0.23 6.11 -16.70
C PHE A 73 -0.64 7.40 -17.42
N ASN A 74 -0.57 7.39 -18.75
CA ASN A 74 -0.90 8.54 -19.60
C ASN A 74 -0.10 9.83 -19.25
N GLY A 75 1.18 9.70 -18.89
CA GLY A 75 2.04 10.82 -18.49
C GLY A 75 1.85 11.32 -17.07
N VAL A 76 1.04 10.63 -16.26
CA VAL A 76 0.86 10.93 -14.84
C VAL A 76 1.67 9.96 -13.99
N GLN A 77 2.60 10.50 -13.21
CA GLN A 77 3.39 9.71 -12.27
C GLN A 77 2.59 9.37 -11.01
N GLY A 78 2.78 8.16 -10.48
CA GLY A 78 2.16 7.68 -9.26
C GLY A 78 2.56 6.26 -8.94
N GLU A 79 1.67 5.49 -8.31
CA GLU A 79 1.95 4.14 -7.86
C GLU A 79 0.93 3.14 -8.42
N TYR A 80 1.42 2.05 -9.01
CA TYR A 80 0.57 0.90 -9.35
C TYR A 80 0.56 -0.08 -8.19
N THR A 81 -0.64 -0.46 -7.75
CA THR A 81 -0.81 -1.38 -6.64
C THR A 81 -0.74 -2.82 -7.12
N LEU A 82 0.26 -3.55 -6.61
CA LEU A 82 0.42 -4.98 -6.85
C LEU A 82 -0.49 -5.81 -5.94
N GLY A 83 -0.71 -5.36 -4.70
CA GLY A 83 -1.57 -6.05 -3.77
C GLY A 83 -1.77 -5.34 -2.44
N TYR A 84 -2.91 -5.66 -1.80
CA TYR A 84 -3.25 -5.31 -0.42
C TYR A 84 -3.50 -6.58 0.39
N GLY A 85 -2.56 -7.00 1.20
CA GLY A 85 -2.77 -8.05 2.19
C GLY A 85 -3.44 -7.48 3.43
N ILE A 86 -4.60 -7.98 3.83
CA ILE A 86 -5.34 -7.50 5.00
C ILE A 86 -5.91 -8.64 5.83
N ASP A 87 -6.16 -8.37 7.11
CA ASP A 87 -6.75 -9.33 8.06
C ASP A 87 -8.29 -9.27 8.12
N GLN A 88 -8.92 -8.34 7.40
CA GLN A 88 -10.38 -8.15 7.38
C GLN A 88 -11.03 -8.74 6.13
N GLU A 89 -11.53 -9.99 6.22
CA GLU A 89 -12.11 -10.70 5.08
C GLU A 89 -13.27 -9.95 4.41
N SER A 90 -14.16 -9.35 5.19
CA SER A 90 -15.30 -8.59 4.67
C SER A 90 -14.89 -7.42 3.77
N ALA A 91 -13.79 -6.75 4.09
CA ALA A 91 -13.26 -5.64 3.32
C ALA A 91 -12.59 -6.08 2.01
N ILE A 92 -12.16 -7.34 1.89
CA ILE A 92 -11.55 -7.88 0.67
C ILE A 92 -12.56 -7.88 -0.47
N PHE A 93 -13.66 -8.59 -0.28
CA PHE A 93 -14.66 -8.80 -1.35
C PHE A 93 -15.30 -7.50 -1.81
N ILE A 94 -15.71 -6.64 -0.88
CA ILE A 94 -16.29 -5.34 -1.22
C ILE A 94 -15.31 -4.50 -2.04
N SER A 95 -14.04 -4.44 -1.64
CA SER A 95 -13.05 -3.61 -2.33
C SER A 95 -12.70 -4.14 -3.72
N GLN A 96 -12.62 -5.46 -3.89
CA GLN A 96 -12.43 -6.07 -5.20
C GLN A 96 -13.63 -5.80 -6.12
N GLU A 97 -14.85 -6.04 -5.62
CA GLU A 97 -16.08 -5.93 -6.41
C GLU A 97 -16.43 -4.49 -6.75
N THR A 98 -16.23 -3.54 -5.85
CA THR A 98 -16.57 -2.14 -6.11
C THR A 98 -15.47 -1.39 -6.85
N ASN A 99 -14.21 -1.55 -6.44
CA ASN A 99 -13.11 -0.68 -6.85
C ASN A 99 -12.06 -1.38 -7.71
N GLY A 100 -12.06 -2.72 -7.79
CA GLY A 100 -10.97 -3.47 -8.40
C GLY A 100 -9.67 -3.42 -7.60
N GLN A 101 -9.75 -3.06 -6.31
CA GLN A 101 -8.58 -3.02 -5.43
C GLN A 101 -8.07 -4.44 -5.19
N PRO A 102 -6.78 -4.74 -5.45
CA PRO A 102 -6.26 -6.12 -5.42
C PRO A 102 -6.02 -6.60 -3.97
N LYS A 103 -7.09 -6.66 -3.16
CA LYS A 103 -7.04 -7.14 -1.78
C LYS A 103 -7.02 -8.66 -1.71
N TYR A 104 -6.28 -9.18 -0.73
CA TYR A 104 -6.20 -10.61 -0.43
C TYR A 104 -6.03 -10.84 1.08
N PRO A 105 -6.40 -12.03 1.62
CA PRO A 105 -6.25 -12.30 3.04
C PRO A 105 -4.78 -12.49 3.42
N ALA A 106 -4.36 -11.83 4.51
CA ALA A 106 -3.03 -11.98 5.07
C ALA A 106 -3.05 -11.82 6.60
N GLU A 107 -2.09 -12.43 7.26
CA GLU A 107 -1.84 -12.27 8.69
C GLU A 107 -0.77 -11.20 8.87
N ILE A 108 -1.08 -10.16 9.63
CA ILE A 108 -0.19 -9.02 9.83
C ILE A 108 0.09 -8.83 11.32
N ASP A 109 1.32 -9.09 11.72
CA ASP A 109 1.83 -8.69 13.03
C ASP A 109 2.51 -7.33 12.88
N TYR A 110 1.96 -6.30 13.46
CA TYR A 110 2.51 -4.95 13.38
C TYR A 110 2.38 -4.23 14.72
N HIS A 111 3.52 -3.87 15.31
CA HIS A 111 3.53 -3.19 16.59
C HIS A 111 4.71 -2.24 16.75
N ARG A 112 4.46 -1.27 17.61
CA ARG A 112 5.48 -0.40 18.16
C ARG A 112 5.52 -0.53 19.67
N ILE A 113 6.69 -0.83 20.23
CA ILE A 113 6.94 -0.93 21.66
C ILE A 113 8.11 -0.02 22.02
N GLY A 114 7.81 1.12 22.66
CA GLY A 114 8.82 2.15 22.88
C GLY A 114 9.41 2.61 21.54
N PRO A 115 10.75 2.60 21.35
CA PRO A 115 11.38 2.93 20.10
C PRO A 115 11.37 1.79 19.07
N MET A 116 11.05 0.56 19.46
CA MET A 116 11.10 -0.60 18.57
C MET A 116 9.88 -0.65 17.66
N VAL A 117 10.11 -0.83 16.37
CA VAL A 117 9.08 -1.06 15.34
C VAL A 117 9.30 -2.45 14.75
N ARG A 118 8.25 -3.27 14.74
CA ARG A 118 8.27 -4.61 14.16
C ARG A 118 7.07 -4.82 13.25
N ALA A 119 7.31 -5.49 12.12
CA ALA A 119 6.27 -5.96 11.23
C ALA A 119 6.60 -7.35 10.72
N ARG A 120 5.58 -8.20 10.60
CA ARG A 120 5.64 -9.49 9.93
C ARG A 120 4.37 -9.70 9.13
N CYS A 121 4.51 -10.06 7.87
CA CYS A 121 3.40 -10.32 6.98
C CYS A 121 3.47 -11.76 6.46
N THR A 122 2.37 -12.49 6.62
CA THR A 122 2.25 -13.90 6.27
C THR A 122 1.02 -14.09 5.39
N HIS A 123 1.17 -14.84 4.29
CA HIS A 123 0.08 -15.19 3.38
C HIS A 123 0.12 -16.69 3.10
N GLN A 124 -1.01 -17.37 3.28
CA GLN A 124 -1.14 -18.82 3.10
C GLN A 124 -0.05 -19.62 3.85
N GLY A 125 0.30 -19.19 5.07
CA GLY A 125 1.32 -19.81 5.91
C GLY A 125 2.78 -19.48 5.55
N TYR A 126 3.02 -18.66 4.52
CA TYR A 126 4.35 -18.20 4.14
C TYR A 126 4.61 -16.78 4.62
N THR A 127 5.56 -16.61 5.53
CA THR A 127 6.03 -15.27 5.90
C THR A 127 6.89 -14.72 4.77
N PHE A 128 6.42 -13.68 4.09
CA PHE A 128 7.13 -13.09 2.96
C PHE A 128 7.86 -11.79 3.29
N LEU A 129 7.47 -11.13 4.39
CA LEU A 129 8.07 -9.88 4.85
C LEU A 129 8.28 -9.89 6.36
N GLU A 130 9.46 -9.48 6.79
CA GLU A 130 9.77 -9.15 8.18
C GLU A 130 10.51 -7.81 8.23
N PHE A 131 10.18 -6.99 9.19
CA PHE A 131 10.89 -5.76 9.49
C PHE A 131 11.15 -5.65 11.00
N GLU A 132 12.37 -5.29 11.35
CA GLU A 132 12.74 -4.90 12.71
C GLU A 132 13.57 -3.62 12.66
N GLY A 133 13.19 -2.63 13.47
CA GLY A 133 13.89 -1.38 13.52
C GLY A 133 13.71 -0.62 14.83
N VAL A 134 14.47 0.45 14.96
CA VAL A 134 14.45 1.35 16.09
C VAL A 134 14.23 2.77 15.61
N SER A 135 13.27 3.47 16.19
CA SER A 135 13.04 4.88 15.90
C SER A 135 14.25 5.71 16.36
N GLU A 136 14.70 6.58 15.49
CA GLU A 136 15.75 7.56 15.77
C GLU A 136 15.18 8.88 16.29
N GLY A 137 13.85 8.96 16.46
CA GLY A 137 13.13 10.13 16.89
C GLY A 137 12.42 10.88 15.76
N SER A 138 11.86 12.02 16.11
CA SER A 138 11.04 12.81 15.20
C SER A 138 11.82 13.30 13.98
N ALA A 139 11.25 13.05 12.80
CA ALA A 139 11.72 13.59 11.53
C ALA A 139 11.08 14.95 11.18
N GLY A 140 10.29 15.50 12.12
CA GLY A 140 9.57 16.75 11.95
C GLY A 140 8.30 16.61 11.10
N PRO A 141 7.51 17.69 11.01
CA PRO A 141 6.33 17.72 10.16
C PRO A 141 6.72 17.67 8.69
N GLN A 142 5.87 17.02 7.88
CA GLN A 142 6.03 16.97 6.44
C GLN A 142 4.91 17.77 5.77
N PRO A 143 5.17 18.42 4.63
CA PRO A 143 4.11 19.05 3.84
C PRO A 143 3.03 18.06 3.45
N GLU A 144 1.81 18.54 3.25
CA GLU A 144 0.78 17.75 2.59
C GLU A 144 1.20 17.40 1.16
N TRP A 145 0.81 16.22 0.69
CA TRP A 145 1.10 15.78 -0.68
C TRP A 145 -0.10 15.09 -1.31
N GLU A 146 -0.14 15.10 -2.63
CA GLU A 146 -1.07 14.30 -3.41
C GLU A 146 -0.37 13.05 -3.91
N GLN A 147 -1.09 11.92 -3.89
CA GLN A 147 -0.65 10.65 -4.42
C GLN A 147 -1.63 10.16 -5.45
N ASN A 148 -1.13 9.80 -6.63
CA ASN A 148 -1.88 9.07 -7.64
C ASN A 148 -1.61 7.58 -7.45
N GLU A 149 -2.67 6.79 -7.50
CA GLU A 149 -2.59 5.34 -7.40
C GLU A 149 -3.49 4.72 -8.46
N TRP A 150 -3.06 3.61 -9.06
CA TRP A 150 -3.82 2.91 -10.07
C TRP A 150 -4.10 1.47 -9.66
N TRP A 151 -5.33 1.06 -9.91
CA TRP A 151 -5.80 -0.32 -9.83
C TRP A 151 -6.37 -0.73 -11.18
N ILE A 152 -6.56 -2.02 -11.38
CA ILE A 152 -7.25 -2.55 -12.55
C ILE A 152 -8.57 -3.16 -12.13
N LYS A 153 -9.67 -2.59 -12.59
CA LYS A 153 -10.98 -3.23 -12.45
C LYS A 153 -11.17 -4.20 -13.60
N VAL A 154 -11.37 -5.47 -13.25
CA VAL A 154 -11.53 -6.57 -14.19
C VAL A 154 -12.52 -7.59 -13.64
N SER A 155 -13.38 -8.13 -14.52
CA SER A 155 -14.20 -9.30 -14.24
C SER A 155 -14.09 -10.25 -15.40
N ARG A 156 -13.61 -11.45 -15.15
CA ARG A 156 -13.53 -12.48 -16.18
C ARG A 156 -14.91 -13.08 -16.41
N ALA A 157 -15.27 -13.28 -17.67
CA ALA A 157 -16.53 -13.94 -18.03
C ALA A 157 -16.58 -15.37 -17.45
N VAL A 158 -17.79 -15.80 -17.07
CA VAL A 158 -18.02 -17.13 -16.56
C VAL A 158 -17.63 -18.18 -17.62
N SER A 159 -16.88 -19.18 -17.19
CA SER A 159 -16.50 -20.32 -18.02
C SER A 159 -16.82 -21.63 -17.28
N ILE A 160 -17.51 -22.51 -17.93
CA ILE A 160 -17.83 -23.86 -17.43
C ILE A 160 -16.92 -24.85 -18.14
N GLY A 161 -16.00 -25.45 -17.38
CA GLY A 161 -15.14 -26.52 -17.90
C GLY A 161 -13.93 -26.09 -18.74
N GLY A 162 -13.54 -24.80 -18.68
CA GLY A 162 -12.35 -24.31 -19.39
C GLY A 162 -11.90 -22.92 -18.88
N PRO A 163 -10.77 -22.41 -19.36
CA PRO A 163 -10.34 -21.06 -19.01
C PRO A 163 -11.32 -20.02 -19.57
N ALA A 164 -11.61 -18.99 -18.80
CA ALA A 164 -12.39 -17.85 -19.28
C ALA A 164 -11.66 -17.16 -20.45
N THR A 165 -12.36 -16.99 -21.58
CA THR A 165 -11.81 -16.39 -22.80
C THR A 165 -12.18 -14.94 -23.01
N GLY A 166 -12.97 -14.35 -22.11
CA GLY A 166 -13.47 -12.98 -22.21
C GLY A 166 -13.63 -12.33 -20.84
N TYR A 167 -14.27 -11.16 -20.87
CA TYR A 167 -14.56 -10.36 -19.70
C TYR A 167 -16.04 -9.95 -19.72
N ASP A 168 -16.66 -9.79 -18.55
CA ASP A 168 -18.04 -9.29 -18.41
C ASP A 168 -18.13 -7.81 -18.83
N PHE A 169 -17.04 -7.06 -18.66
CA PHE A 169 -16.85 -5.70 -19.13
C PHE A 169 -15.37 -5.47 -19.51
N PRO A 170 -15.04 -4.48 -20.35
CA PRO A 170 -13.67 -4.18 -20.70
C PRO A 170 -12.83 -3.84 -19.46
N PRO A 171 -11.68 -4.48 -19.25
CA PRO A 171 -10.74 -4.09 -18.19
C PRO A 171 -10.40 -2.60 -18.29
N HIS A 172 -10.37 -1.91 -17.16
CA HIS A 172 -10.04 -0.48 -17.14
C HIS A 172 -9.25 -0.09 -15.90
N VAL A 173 -8.50 1.02 -16.04
CA VAL A 173 -7.72 1.59 -14.96
C VAL A 173 -8.64 2.40 -14.05
N VAL A 174 -8.56 2.12 -12.76
CA VAL A 174 -9.16 2.95 -11.71
C VAL A 174 -8.08 3.89 -11.19
N HIS A 175 -8.29 5.19 -11.37
CA HIS A 175 -7.39 6.22 -10.85
C HIS A 175 -7.89 6.69 -9.48
N VAL A 176 -7.06 6.51 -8.47
CA VAL A 176 -7.30 7.01 -7.11
C VAL A 176 -6.35 8.16 -6.86
N LYS A 177 -6.91 9.33 -6.59
CA LYS A 177 -6.16 10.51 -6.17
C LYS A 177 -6.44 10.75 -4.70
N SER A 178 -5.40 10.75 -3.88
CA SER A 178 -5.51 10.95 -2.44
C SER A 178 -4.62 12.12 -2.01
N LYS A 179 -5.13 12.91 -1.08
CA LYS A 179 -4.35 13.94 -0.41
C LYS A 179 -4.03 13.47 1.00
N TYR A 180 -2.76 13.48 1.34
CA TYR A 180 -2.24 13.03 2.62
C TYR A 180 -1.54 14.17 3.36
N GLY A 181 -1.56 14.08 4.67
CA GLY A 181 -0.72 14.85 5.55
C GLY A 181 -0.12 13.96 6.64
N THR A 182 0.88 14.47 7.32
CA THR A 182 1.59 13.73 8.36
C THR A 182 1.26 14.36 9.71
N ALA A 183 0.55 13.63 10.57
CA ALA A 183 0.29 14.06 11.94
C ALA A 183 1.59 14.06 12.75
N TRP A 184 2.45 13.07 12.54
CA TRP A 184 3.80 12.93 13.09
C TRP A 184 4.59 11.92 12.27
N GLN A 185 5.91 12.05 12.28
CA GLN A 185 6.80 11.17 11.52
C GLN A 185 8.09 10.95 12.28
N GLU A 186 8.64 9.76 12.17
CA GLU A 186 9.92 9.35 12.74
C GLU A 186 10.76 8.64 11.68
N SER A 187 12.06 8.89 11.69
CA SER A 187 12.99 8.02 10.97
C SER A 187 13.18 6.72 11.75
N VAL A 188 13.28 5.61 11.03
CA VAL A 188 13.51 4.30 11.64
C VAL A 188 14.76 3.69 11.03
N GLN A 189 15.73 3.35 11.87
CA GLN A 189 16.88 2.54 11.46
C GLN A 189 16.51 1.07 11.65
N GLY A 190 16.52 0.29 10.56
CA GLY A 190 16.06 -1.08 10.64
C GLY A 190 16.51 -1.98 9.50
N LYS A 191 16.03 -3.21 9.57
CA LYS A 191 16.31 -4.25 8.57
C LYS A 191 15.00 -4.78 8.02
N LEU A 192 14.84 -4.66 6.70
CA LEU A 192 13.84 -5.38 5.93
C LEU A 192 14.37 -6.73 5.52
N THR A 193 13.61 -7.80 5.74
CA THR A 193 13.89 -9.15 5.25
C THR A 193 12.72 -9.59 4.37
N LEU A 194 12.98 -9.76 3.08
CA LEU A 194 12.03 -10.36 2.14
C LEU A 194 12.37 -11.84 2.01
N ARG A 195 11.39 -12.70 2.25
CA ARG A 195 11.54 -14.16 2.13
C ARG A 195 10.87 -14.66 0.86
N ASP A 196 11.32 -15.79 0.39
CA ASP A 196 10.69 -16.44 -0.74
C ASP A 196 9.29 -16.95 -0.37
N SER A 197 8.33 -16.69 -1.23
CA SER A 197 6.93 -17.08 -1.08
C SER A 197 6.32 -17.34 -2.46
N PRO A 198 5.59 -18.43 -2.63
CA PRO A 198 4.90 -18.69 -3.91
C PRO A 198 3.72 -17.74 -4.16
N TRP A 199 3.22 -17.08 -3.11
CA TRP A 199 2.06 -16.18 -3.17
C TRP A 199 2.47 -14.70 -3.30
N ASP A 200 3.55 -14.32 -2.60
CA ASP A 200 4.09 -12.95 -2.59
C ASP A 200 5.59 -13.00 -2.88
N PRO A 201 5.98 -13.26 -4.13
CA PRO A 201 7.39 -13.52 -4.48
C PRO A 201 8.20 -12.23 -4.60
N LEU A 202 8.11 -11.32 -3.62
CA LEU A 202 8.79 -10.03 -3.63
C LEU A 202 10.31 -10.19 -3.69
N SER A 203 10.88 -11.13 -2.93
CA SER A 203 12.32 -11.39 -2.87
C SER A 203 12.92 -11.75 -4.24
N THR A 204 12.14 -12.42 -5.09
CA THR A 204 12.59 -12.94 -6.39
C THR A 204 12.13 -12.07 -7.55
N LYS A 205 10.93 -11.49 -7.49
CA LYS A 205 10.34 -10.67 -8.57
C LYS A 205 10.71 -9.20 -8.50
N LEU A 206 10.91 -8.69 -7.29
CA LEU A 206 11.29 -7.29 -7.03
C LEU A 206 12.48 -7.25 -6.06
N PRO A 207 13.65 -7.78 -6.45
CA PRO A 207 14.79 -7.87 -5.56
C PRO A 207 15.28 -6.48 -5.14
N MET A 208 15.58 -6.32 -3.87
CA MET A 208 16.16 -5.08 -3.33
C MET A 208 17.58 -4.89 -3.85
N ARG A 209 17.83 -3.79 -4.59
CA ARG A 209 19.14 -3.45 -5.18
C ARG A 209 19.88 -2.40 -4.39
N GLU A 210 19.18 -1.37 -3.94
CA GLU A 210 19.77 -0.24 -3.23
C GLU A 210 18.85 0.25 -2.12
N ASN A 211 19.47 0.86 -1.13
CA ASN A 211 18.96 1.66 -0.01
C ASN A 211 17.48 1.55 0.33
N CYS A 212 17.25 0.92 1.44
CA CYS A 212 15.97 0.90 2.10
C CYS A 212 15.82 2.14 2.98
N ARG A 213 14.84 2.98 2.72
CA ARG A 213 14.42 4.07 3.62
C ARG A 213 13.21 3.60 4.41
N HIS A 214 13.27 3.78 5.72
CA HIS A 214 12.19 3.38 6.60
C HIS A 214 11.65 4.60 7.35
N ILE A 215 10.33 4.75 7.34
CA ILE A 215 9.63 5.83 8.01
C ILE A 215 8.47 5.22 8.80
N TYR A 216 8.35 5.59 10.05
CA TYR A 216 7.19 5.31 10.87
C TYR A 216 6.43 6.61 11.14
N GLY A 217 5.13 6.60 10.98
CA GLY A 217 4.35 7.82 11.17
C GLY A 217 2.86 7.57 11.29
N GLY A 218 2.16 8.56 11.82
CA GLY A 218 0.72 8.66 11.78
C GLY A 218 0.32 9.55 10.60
N LEU A 219 -0.28 8.98 9.59
CA LEU A 219 -0.85 9.72 8.48
C LEU A 219 -2.32 10.07 8.74
N TYR A 220 -2.77 11.13 8.10
CA TYR A 220 -4.18 11.40 7.91
C TYR A 220 -4.47 11.55 6.42
N SER A 221 -5.60 11.04 5.99
CA SER A 221 -6.11 11.21 4.63
C SER A 221 -7.22 12.24 4.66
N LEU A 222 -7.11 13.25 3.82
CA LEU A 222 -8.18 14.21 3.60
C LEU A 222 -9.13 13.67 2.53
N THR A 223 -10.42 13.98 2.65
CA THR A 223 -11.53 13.38 1.86
C THR A 223 -11.55 13.75 0.38
N ASP A 224 -10.43 13.99 -0.25
CA ASP A 224 -10.41 14.26 -1.70
C ASP A 224 -10.04 12.99 -2.49
N ARG A 225 -10.79 11.90 -2.25
CA ARG A 225 -10.71 10.69 -3.07
C ARG A 225 -11.58 10.85 -4.29
N SER A 226 -11.03 11.36 -5.37
CA SER A 226 -11.70 11.31 -6.67
C SER A 226 -11.43 9.96 -7.33
N LEU A 227 -12.46 9.13 -7.44
CA LEU A 227 -12.43 7.93 -8.27
C LEU A 227 -12.70 8.36 -9.72
N CYS A 228 -11.65 8.51 -10.51
CA CYS A 228 -11.80 8.74 -11.94
C CYS A 228 -11.83 7.37 -12.66
N LEU A 229 -13.02 6.88 -12.96
CA LEU A 229 -13.21 5.81 -13.92
C LEU A 229 -12.97 6.40 -15.32
N ARG A 230 -11.91 6.02 -15.99
CA ARG A 230 -11.71 6.31 -17.41
C ARG A 230 -11.78 5.01 -18.19
N PRO A 231 -12.62 4.95 -19.23
CA PRO A 231 -12.70 3.79 -20.12
C PRO A 231 -11.42 3.57 -20.89
#